data_ca315f83f447c7721edb3229b96cf8e9
#
_entry.id   ca315f83f447c7721edb3229b96cf8e9
#
_cell.length_a   1.000
_cell.length_b   1.000
_cell.length_c   1.000
_cell.angle_alpha   90.00
_cell.angle_beta   90.00
_cell.angle_gamma   90.00
#
_symmetry.space_group_name_H-M   'P 1'
#
loop_
_entity.id
_entity.type
_entity.pdbx_description
1 polymer ?
#
loop_
_entity_poly.entity_id
_entity_poly.type
_entity_poly.pdbx_seq_one_letter_code
_entity_poly.pdbx_strand_id
1 'polypeptide(L)'
;MAADQLSKYIIISIIIHAVFLVSMKSVYINRDISQIGEQGMQIQMVLIQDKVNDVQEDESILSEEEKILKDTEQEQQAVFDNRLQGDKAEKIYQSYYGVIRNILDSNKKYPLLSLQRRQEGTPVVEFTILKNGTITNLTVTSSGFRLLDREAQKIVLKSSPLPPIPDSIGKNTIDLRIPINFNLQR
;
A
#
# COMPACT_ATOMS: atom_id res chain seq x y z
N MET A 1 -4.22 40.83 -42.96
CA MET A 1 -4.87 39.49 -42.85
C MET A 1 -4.04 38.44 -42.15
N ALA A 2 -2.71 38.31 -42.37
CA ALA A 2 -1.91 37.27 -41.69
C ALA A 2 -1.68 37.48 -40.19
N ALA A 3 -1.52 38.74 -39.74
CA ALA A 3 -1.29 39.09 -38.34
C ALA A 3 -2.49 38.78 -37.41
N ASP A 4 -3.70 38.90 -37.94
CA ASP A 4 -4.94 38.66 -37.20
C ASP A 4 -5.21 37.17 -36.95
N GLN A 5 -4.78 36.32 -37.87
CA GLN A 5 -4.84 34.88 -37.70
C GLN A 5 -3.81 34.37 -36.66
N LEU A 6 -2.59 34.91 -36.68
CA LEU A 6 -1.53 34.56 -35.75
C LEU A 6 -1.93 34.87 -34.29
N SER A 7 -2.55 36.02 -34.08
CA SER A 7 -3.07 36.47 -32.76
C SER A 7 -4.10 35.48 -32.21
N LYS A 8 -5.01 34.96 -33.04
CA LYS A 8 -6.02 34.00 -32.63
C LYS A 8 -5.41 32.64 -32.18
N TYR A 9 -4.40 32.14 -32.88
CA TYR A 9 -3.72 30.93 -32.51
C TYR A 9 -2.92 31.06 -31.20
N ILE A 10 -2.31 32.19 -30.93
CA ILE A 10 -1.62 32.49 -29.68
C ILE A 10 -2.61 32.51 -28.51
N ILE A 11 -3.76 33.15 -28.66
CA ILE A 11 -4.81 33.21 -27.62
C ILE A 11 -5.35 31.77 -27.32
N ILE A 12 -5.61 30.96 -28.34
CA ILE A 12 -6.08 29.62 -28.20
C ILE A 12 -5.03 28.73 -27.47
N SER A 13 -3.75 28.90 -27.83
CA SER A 13 -2.65 28.21 -27.15
C SER A 13 -2.56 28.53 -25.65
N ILE A 14 -2.68 29.80 -25.31
CA ILE A 14 -2.66 30.26 -23.91
C ILE A 14 -3.83 29.67 -23.12
N ILE A 15 -5.03 29.64 -23.70
CA ILE A 15 -6.23 29.07 -23.06
C ILE A 15 -6.04 27.58 -22.81
N ILE A 16 -5.51 26.83 -23.78
CA ILE A 16 -5.25 25.39 -23.64
C ILE A 16 -4.23 25.13 -22.51
N HIS A 17 -3.15 25.91 -22.45
CA HIS A 17 -2.16 25.78 -21.38
C HIS A 17 -2.71 26.16 -20.00
N ALA A 18 -3.56 27.18 -19.92
CA ALA A 18 -4.23 27.56 -18.69
C ALA A 18 -5.18 26.47 -18.17
N VAL A 19 -5.97 25.86 -19.06
CA VAL A 19 -6.85 24.73 -18.72
C VAL A 19 -6.02 23.52 -18.26
N PHE A 20 -4.91 23.23 -18.92
CA PHE A 20 -4.00 22.14 -18.54
C PHE A 20 -3.40 22.36 -17.14
N LEU A 21 -2.96 23.58 -16.81
CA LEU A 21 -2.42 23.91 -15.49
C LEU A 21 -3.47 23.83 -14.38
N VAL A 22 -4.71 24.22 -14.66
CA VAL A 22 -5.84 24.08 -13.71
C VAL A 22 -6.19 22.61 -13.49
N SER A 23 -6.21 21.81 -14.55
CA SER A 23 -6.44 20.35 -14.47
C SER A 23 -5.34 19.64 -13.68
N MET A 24 -4.07 20.01 -13.86
CA MET A 24 -2.96 19.46 -13.07
C MET A 24 -3.06 19.82 -11.59
N LYS A 25 -3.49 21.03 -11.23
CA LYS A 25 -3.74 21.39 -9.83
C LYS A 25 -4.82 20.52 -9.17
N SER A 26 -5.86 20.17 -9.91
CA SER A 26 -6.93 19.30 -9.39
C SER A 26 -6.47 17.87 -9.08
N VAL A 27 -5.49 17.36 -9.81
CA VAL A 27 -4.89 16.02 -9.55
C VAL A 27 -3.91 16.05 -8.37
N TYR A 28 -3.27 17.19 -8.08
CA TYR A 28 -2.31 17.30 -6.98
C TYR A 28 -2.96 17.50 -5.60
N ILE A 29 -4.22 17.97 -5.53
CA ILE A 29 -4.90 18.29 -4.26
C ILE A 29 -5.50 17.03 -3.59
N ASN A 30 -5.57 15.89 -4.28
CA ASN A 30 -6.18 14.67 -3.73
C ASN A 30 -5.17 13.65 -3.19
N ARG A 31 -4.00 14.10 -2.77
CA ARG A 31 -3.12 13.36 -1.87
C ARG A 31 -3.21 13.97 -0.47
N ASP A 32 -4.33 13.78 0.18
CA ASP A 32 -4.38 13.80 1.64
C ASP A 32 -3.54 12.61 2.14
N ILE A 33 -2.25 12.87 2.25
CA ILE A 33 -1.43 12.18 3.21
C ILE A 33 -1.96 12.67 4.55
N SER A 34 -2.85 11.89 5.15
CA SER A 34 -3.15 12.03 6.56
C SER A 34 -1.81 11.89 7.29
N GLN A 35 -1.22 13.02 7.60
CA GLN A 35 -0.20 13.12 8.63
C GLN A 35 -0.90 12.66 9.91
N ILE A 36 -0.70 11.39 10.24
CA ILE A 36 -0.79 10.96 11.62
C ILE A 36 0.42 11.61 12.28
N GLY A 37 0.24 12.93 12.52
CA GLY A 37 1.19 13.76 13.22
C GLY A 37 1.17 13.38 14.68
N GLU A 38 2.35 13.40 15.23
CA GLU A 38 2.72 13.65 16.59
C GLU A 38 1.72 14.57 17.33
N GLN A 39 0.67 14.00 17.87
CA GLN A 39 0.01 14.57 19.02
C GLN A 39 0.59 13.85 20.22
N GLY A 40 1.73 14.36 20.66
CA GLY A 40 2.20 14.14 22.02
C GLY A 40 1.04 14.42 22.96
N MET A 41 0.64 13.40 23.71
CA MET A 41 -0.34 13.49 24.76
C MET A 41 0.23 14.46 25.81
N GLN A 42 -0.17 15.73 25.78
CA GLN A 42 0.08 16.64 26.87
C GLN A 42 -0.82 16.17 28.03
N ILE A 43 -0.21 15.44 28.95
CA ILE A 43 -0.81 15.17 30.25
C ILE A 43 -0.79 16.50 31.01
N GLN A 44 -1.90 17.21 30.95
CA GLN A 44 -2.12 18.36 31.82
C GLN A 44 -2.38 17.83 33.21
N MET A 45 -1.35 17.76 34.04
CA MET A 45 -1.53 17.58 35.48
C MET A 45 -2.21 18.82 36.02
N VAL A 46 -3.51 18.74 36.16
CA VAL A 46 -4.25 19.70 36.97
C VAL A 46 -4.00 19.35 38.43
N LEU A 47 -3.09 20.08 39.07
CA LEU A 47 -2.98 20.12 40.51
C LEU A 47 -4.25 20.78 41.07
N ILE A 48 -5.21 19.97 41.49
CA ILE A 48 -6.31 20.43 42.32
C ILE A 48 -5.76 20.50 43.74
N GLN A 49 -5.38 21.70 44.13
CA GLN A 49 -5.02 22.01 45.49
C GLN A 49 -6.27 22.46 46.24
N ASP A 50 -6.60 21.68 47.26
CA ASP A 50 -7.38 21.95 48.44
C ASP A 50 -8.65 22.82 48.35
N LYS A 51 -9.77 22.16 48.51
CA LYS A 51 -10.75 22.60 49.50
C LYS A 51 -11.38 21.39 50.19
N VAL A 52 -10.81 21.01 51.33
CA VAL A 52 -11.44 20.12 52.28
C VAL A 52 -12.63 20.87 52.88
N ASN A 53 -13.83 20.40 52.62
CA ASN A 53 -14.98 20.58 53.47
C ASN A 53 -15.92 19.39 53.24
N ASP A 54 -15.96 18.55 54.24
CA ASP A 54 -17.12 17.83 54.80
C ASP A 54 -18.16 17.32 53.78
N VAL A 55 -17.96 16.09 53.28
CA VAL A 55 -19.04 15.28 52.70
C VAL A 55 -18.84 13.84 53.14
N GLN A 56 -19.87 13.30 53.74
CA GLN A 56 -20.04 11.92 54.16
C GLN A 56 -19.58 10.93 53.09
N GLU A 57 -18.80 9.93 53.51
CA GLU A 57 -18.40 8.77 52.74
C GLU A 57 -19.61 8.04 52.16
N ASP A 58 -19.85 8.21 50.88
CA ASP A 58 -20.82 7.41 50.14
C ASP A 58 -20.02 6.28 49.43
N GLU A 59 -20.11 5.09 50.02
CA GLU A 59 -19.40 3.84 49.59
C GLU A 59 -19.71 3.45 48.12
N SER A 60 -20.70 4.11 47.51
CA SER A 60 -21.11 3.87 46.12
C SER A 60 -20.17 4.47 45.06
N ILE A 61 -19.43 5.54 45.38
CA ILE A 61 -18.55 6.26 44.42
C ILE A 61 -17.26 5.48 44.19
N LEU A 62 -16.71 4.82 45.21
CA LEU A 62 -15.49 4.01 45.12
C LEU A 62 -15.66 2.77 44.23
N SER A 63 -16.85 2.19 44.16
CA SER A 63 -17.13 1.03 43.33
C SER A 63 -17.26 1.38 41.84
N GLU A 64 -17.65 2.59 41.50
CA GLU A 64 -17.84 3.05 40.12
C GLU A 64 -16.52 3.52 39.50
N GLU A 65 -15.64 4.18 40.29
CA GLU A 65 -14.28 4.54 39.84
C GLU A 65 -13.40 3.31 39.59
N GLU A 66 -13.46 2.28 40.43
CA GLU A 66 -12.71 1.04 40.25
C GLU A 66 -13.14 0.26 39.01
N LYS A 67 -14.44 0.33 38.67
CA LYS A 67 -14.99 -0.28 37.46
C LYS A 67 -14.57 0.47 36.21
N ILE A 68 -14.56 1.80 36.21
CA ILE A 68 -14.12 2.64 35.09
C ILE A 68 -12.62 2.44 34.82
N LEU A 69 -11.79 2.32 35.85
CA LEU A 69 -10.38 2.07 35.74
C LEU A 69 -10.10 0.69 35.10
N LYS A 70 -10.82 -0.36 35.52
CA LYS A 70 -10.68 -1.72 34.97
C LYS A 70 -11.14 -1.80 33.51
N ASP A 71 -12.24 -1.14 33.17
CA ASP A 71 -12.75 -1.10 31.79
C ASP A 71 -11.78 -0.34 30.86
N THR A 72 -11.14 0.74 31.34
CA THR A 72 -10.15 1.51 30.59
C THR A 72 -8.84 0.74 30.37
N GLU A 73 -8.38 -0.01 31.37
CA GLU A 73 -7.19 -0.87 31.25
C GLU A 73 -7.42 -2.03 30.27
N GLN A 74 -8.61 -2.64 30.29
CA GLN A 74 -8.96 -3.71 29.36
C GLN A 74 -9.06 -3.21 27.92
N GLU A 75 -9.61 -2.01 27.71
CA GLU A 75 -9.71 -1.41 26.37
C GLU A 75 -8.33 -1.02 25.81
N GLN A 76 -7.45 -0.48 26.65
CA GLN A 76 -6.06 -0.19 26.27
C GLN A 76 -5.26 -1.46 25.94
N GLN A 77 -5.44 -2.53 26.72
CA GLN A 77 -4.80 -3.81 26.47
C GLN A 77 -5.27 -4.43 25.15
N ALA A 78 -6.57 -4.39 24.87
CA ALA A 78 -7.14 -4.90 23.63
C ALA A 78 -6.64 -4.12 22.39
N VAL A 79 -6.49 -2.81 22.48
CA VAL A 79 -5.94 -1.97 21.42
C VAL A 79 -4.46 -2.29 21.19
N PHE A 80 -3.69 -2.49 22.25
CA PHE A 80 -2.26 -2.84 22.16
C PHE A 80 -2.07 -4.22 21.53
N ASP A 81 -2.82 -5.23 21.96
CA ASP A 81 -2.76 -6.59 21.40
C ASP A 81 -3.16 -6.61 19.92
N ASN A 82 -4.15 -5.82 19.54
CA ASN A 82 -4.59 -5.72 18.14
C ASN A 82 -3.52 -5.07 17.23
N ARG A 83 -2.78 -4.07 17.73
CA ARG A 83 -1.62 -3.49 17.02
C ARG A 83 -0.49 -4.49 16.85
N LEU A 84 -0.13 -5.22 17.89
CA LEU A 84 0.91 -6.25 17.81
C LEU A 84 0.57 -7.38 16.83
N GLN A 85 -0.71 -7.77 16.75
CA GLN A 85 -1.17 -8.75 15.79
C GLN A 85 -1.13 -8.21 14.36
N GLY A 86 -1.50 -6.93 14.16
CA GLY A 86 -1.41 -6.25 12.87
C GLY A 86 0.02 -6.18 12.35
N ASP A 87 0.96 -5.77 13.17
CA ASP A 87 2.39 -5.67 12.81
C ASP A 87 2.99 -7.05 12.49
N LYS A 88 2.57 -8.09 13.20
CA LYS A 88 3.00 -9.47 12.96
C LYS A 88 2.45 -10.00 11.64
N ALA A 89 1.17 -9.78 11.36
CA ALA A 89 0.54 -10.19 10.11
C ALA A 89 1.17 -9.48 8.90
N GLU A 90 1.47 -8.20 9.01
CA GLU A 90 2.16 -7.44 7.97
C GLU A 90 3.56 -7.99 7.69
N LYS A 91 4.36 -8.29 8.72
CA LYS A 91 5.69 -8.90 8.56
C LYS A 91 5.62 -10.24 7.85
N ILE A 92 4.64 -11.07 8.20
CA ILE A 92 4.43 -12.38 7.55
C ILE A 92 4.03 -12.19 6.09
N TYR A 93 3.14 -11.24 5.81
CA TYR A 93 2.74 -10.90 4.44
C TYR A 93 3.94 -10.45 3.60
N GLN A 94 4.78 -9.56 4.11
CA GLN A 94 6.00 -9.10 3.43
C GLN A 94 7.00 -10.23 3.20
N SER A 95 7.15 -11.13 4.17
CA SER A 95 7.99 -12.32 4.02
C SER A 95 7.46 -13.24 2.91
N TYR A 96 6.16 -13.51 2.90
CA TYR A 96 5.50 -14.32 1.86
C TYR A 96 5.64 -13.67 0.47
N TYR A 97 5.42 -12.36 0.36
CA TYR A 97 5.64 -11.62 -0.87
C TYR A 97 7.08 -11.77 -1.38
N GLY A 98 8.07 -11.68 -0.48
CA GLY A 98 9.48 -11.89 -0.80
C GLY A 98 9.76 -13.30 -1.34
N VAL A 99 9.17 -14.33 -0.76
CA VAL A 99 9.29 -15.72 -1.24
C VAL A 99 8.72 -15.85 -2.66
N ILE A 100 7.52 -15.32 -2.90
CA ILE A 100 6.91 -15.36 -4.24
C ILE A 100 7.80 -14.65 -5.26
N ARG A 101 8.28 -13.46 -4.94
CA ARG A 101 9.17 -12.70 -5.81
C ARG A 101 10.44 -13.48 -6.16
N ASN A 102 11.07 -14.11 -5.17
CA ASN A 102 12.28 -14.93 -5.39
C ASN A 102 12.02 -16.13 -6.32
N ILE A 103 10.85 -16.78 -6.20
CA ILE A 103 10.45 -17.88 -7.09
C ILE A 103 10.29 -17.37 -8.52
N LEU A 104 9.63 -16.23 -8.72
CA LEU A 104 9.49 -15.64 -10.07
C LEU A 104 10.84 -15.23 -10.65
N ASP A 105 11.72 -14.61 -9.86
CA ASP A 105 13.06 -14.21 -10.29
C ASP A 105 13.94 -15.43 -10.63
N SER A 106 13.82 -16.53 -9.91
CA SER A 106 14.53 -17.79 -10.20
C SER A 106 14.10 -18.43 -11.52
N ASN A 107 12.84 -18.24 -11.91
CA ASN A 107 12.29 -18.73 -13.17
C ASN A 107 12.48 -17.77 -14.36
N LYS A 108 13.06 -16.58 -14.07
CA LYS A 108 13.27 -15.55 -15.09
C LYS A 108 14.29 -15.98 -16.14
N LYS A 109 13.89 -15.91 -17.40
CA LYS A 109 14.77 -16.09 -18.56
C LYS A 109 14.63 -14.90 -19.48
N TYR A 110 15.77 -14.37 -19.91
CA TYR A 110 15.75 -13.28 -20.89
C TYR A 110 15.52 -13.85 -22.29
N PRO A 111 14.54 -13.37 -23.06
CA PRO A 111 14.32 -13.84 -24.43
C PRO A 111 15.53 -13.53 -25.33
N LEU A 112 16.06 -14.51 -26.04
CA LEU A 112 17.24 -14.34 -26.90
C LEU A 112 17.06 -13.23 -27.96
N LEU A 113 15.88 -13.14 -28.57
CA LEU A 113 15.57 -12.08 -29.53
C LEU A 113 15.56 -10.69 -28.88
N SER A 114 15.11 -10.57 -27.64
CA SER A 114 15.15 -9.31 -26.90
C SER A 114 16.58 -8.93 -26.50
N LEU A 115 17.43 -9.92 -26.16
CA LEU A 115 18.87 -9.72 -25.97
C LEU A 115 19.55 -9.18 -27.22
N GLN A 116 19.33 -9.83 -28.37
CA GLN A 116 19.90 -9.41 -29.66
C GLN A 116 19.47 -7.99 -30.05
N ARG A 117 18.24 -7.62 -29.73
CA ARG A 117 17.66 -6.31 -30.04
C ARG A 117 17.92 -5.27 -28.95
N ARG A 118 18.63 -5.62 -27.88
CA ARG A 118 18.91 -4.78 -26.72
C ARG A 118 17.64 -4.15 -26.12
N GLN A 119 16.54 -4.93 -26.06
CA GLN A 119 15.28 -4.49 -25.50
C GLN A 119 15.29 -4.66 -23.99
N GLU A 120 15.18 -3.59 -23.24
CA GLU A 120 15.04 -3.56 -21.78
C GLU A 120 13.65 -3.09 -21.38
N GLY A 121 13.11 -3.56 -20.24
CA GLY A 121 11.81 -3.14 -19.80
C GLY A 121 11.35 -3.87 -18.54
N THR A 122 10.27 -3.36 -17.95
CA THR A 122 9.73 -3.88 -16.70
C THR A 122 8.23 -4.13 -16.85
N PRO A 123 7.83 -5.27 -17.47
CA PRO A 123 6.43 -5.68 -17.46
C PRO A 123 5.97 -5.90 -16.02
N VAL A 124 4.73 -5.52 -15.72
CA VAL A 124 4.12 -5.73 -14.40
C VAL A 124 3.10 -6.84 -14.52
N VAL A 125 3.31 -7.93 -13.77
CA VAL A 125 2.36 -9.03 -13.69
C VAL A 125 1.41 -8.82 -12.51
N GLU A 126 0.12 -9.01 -12.74
CA GLU A 126 -0.92 -8.92 -11.72
C GLU A 126 -1.68 -10.25 -11.73
N PHE A 127 -1.84 -10.86 -10.57
CA PHE A 127 -2.53 -12.14 -10.42
C PHE A 127 -3.03 -12.36 -9.00
N THR A 128 -4.01 -13.25 -8.86
CA THR A 128 -4.57 -13.67 -7.58
C THR A 128 -4.01 -15.04 -7.21
N ILE A 129 -3.52 -15.19 -5.99
CA ILE A 129 -3.14 -16.49 -5.40
C ILE A 129 -4.29 -16.96 -4.52
N LEU A 130 -4.70 -18.21 -4.70
CA LEU A 130 -5.65 -18.89 -3.83
C LEU A 130 -4.92 -19.53 -2.63
N LYS A 131 -5.66 -19.91 -1.58
CA LYS A 131 -5.12 -20.51 -0.35
C LYS A 131 -4.14 -21.66 -0.59
N ASN A 132 -4.40 -22.48 -1.60
CA ASN A 132 -3.59 -23.63 -1.99
C ASN A 132 -2.40 -23.29 -2.91
N GLY A 133 -2.13 -22.02 -3.20
CA GLY A 133 -1.05 -21.60 -4.09
C GLY A 133 -1.43 -21.58 -5.59
N THR A 134 -2.68 -21.88 -5.95
CA THR A 134 -3.14 -21.79 -7.35
C THR A 134 -3.22 -20.34 -7.79
N ILE A 135 -2.74 -20.06 -9.01
CA ILE A 135 -2.76 -18.73 -9.63
C ILE A 135 -4.02 -18.59 -10.48
N THR A 136 -4.70 -17.45 -10.33
CA THR A 136 -5.87 -17.05 -11.14
C THR A 136 -5.76 -15.59 -11.56
N ASN A 137 -6.60 -15.14 -12.48
CA ASN A 137 -6.72 -13.74 -12.92
C ASN A 137 -5.40 -13.09 -13.38
N LEU A 138 -4.52 -13.88 -14.06
CA LEU A 138 -3.23 -13.39 -14.52
C LEU A 138 -3.39 -12.37 -15.66
N THR A 139 -2.89 -11.16 -15.42
CA THR A 139 -2.78 -10.09 -16.41
C THR A 139 -1.36 -9.55 -16.45
N VAL A 140 -0.98 -8.92 -17.56
CA VAL A 140 0.33 -8.31 -17.74
C VAL A 140 0.18 -6.90 -18.28
N THR A 141 0.66 -5.93 -17.52
CA THR A 141 0.82 -4.55 -18.00
C THR A 141 2.11 -4.47 -18.82
N SER A 142 1.99 -3.98 -20.06
CA SER A 142 3.08 -4.03 -21.05
C SER A 142 4.28 -3.16 -20.66
N SER A 143 5.47 -3.69 -20.92
CA SER A 143 6.75 -2.97 -20.83
C SER A 143 7.08 -2.16 -22.10
N GLY A 144 6.23 -2.22 -23.15
CA GLY A 144 6.51 -1.71 -24.49
C GLY A 144 7.12 -2.76 -25.42
N PHE A 145 7.54 -3.92 -24.91
CA PHE A 145 8.16 -5.01 -25.71
C PHE A 145 7.43 -6.33 -25.53
N ARG A 146 6.64 -6.70 -26.51
CA ARG A 146 5.78 -7.91 -26.51
C ARG A 146 6.51 -9.22 -26.15
N LEU A 147 7.82 -9.31 -26.44
CA LEU A 147 8.61 -10.50 -26.10
C LEU A 147 8.89 -10.57 -24.59
N LEU A 148 9.18 -9.43 -23.95
CA LEU A 148 9.38 -9.34 -22.51
C LEU A 148 8.06 -9.59 -21.77
N ASP A 149 6.95 -9.01 -22.26
CA ASP A 149 5.62 -9.18 -21.65
C ASP A 149 5.17 -10.65 -21.69
N ARG A 150 5.39 -11.33 -22.84
CA ARG A 150 5.09 -12.76 -22.97
C ARG A 150 5.97 -13.63 -22.07
N GLU A 151 7.23 -13.27 -21.91
CA GLU A 151 8.11 -14.02 -21.01
C GLU A 151 7.71 -13.82 -19.55
N ALA A 152 7.32 -12.60 -19.15
CA ALA A 152 6.79 -12.31 -17.82
C ALA A 152 5.54 -13.18 -17.50
N GLN A 153 4.63 -13.31 -18.45
CA GLN A 153 3.48 -14.21 -18.32
C GLN A 153 3.92 -15.68 -18.13
N LYS A 154 4.88 -16.15 -18.92
CA LYS A 154 5.41 -17.52 -18.83
C LYS A 154 6.08 -17.79 -17.49
N ILE A 155 6.81 -16.81 -16.94
CA ILE A 155 7.46 -16.92 -15.63
C ILE A 155 6.40 -17.26 -14.57
N VAL A 156 5.32 -16.51 -14.52
CA VAL A 156 4.22 -16.74 -13.55
C VAL A 156 3.59 -18.11 -13.76
N LEU A 157 3.26 -18.48 -15.00
CA LEU A 157 2.66 -19.78 -15.30
C LEU A 157 3.58 -20.97 -14.95
N LYS A 158 4.88 -20.84 -15.18
CA LYS A 158 5.86 -21.88 -14.82
C LYS A 158 6.09 -21.98 -13.31
N SER A 159 5.82 -20.92 -12.57
CA SER A 159 5.96 -20.88 -11.12
C SER A 159 4.73 -21.46 -10.39
N SER A 160 3.68 -21.77 -11.11
CA SER A 160 2.47 -22.40 -10.54
C SER A 160 2.67 -23.91 -10.35
N PRO A 161 2.22 -24.50 -9.21
CA PRO A 161 1.64 -23.80 -8.07
C PRO A 161 2.69 -23.08 -7.21
N LEU A 162 2.31 -21.92 -6.68
CA LEU A 162 3.11 -21.18 -5.70
C LEU A 162 2.95 -21.79 -4.30
N PRO A 163 3.81 -21.44 -3.32
CA PRO A 163 3.60 -21.83 -1.95
C PRO A 163 2.21 -21.42 -1.44
N PRO A 164 1.55 -22.23 -0.62
CA PRO A 164 0.23 -21.92 -0.07
C PRO A 164 0.31 -20.67 0.82
N ILE A 165 -0.80 -19.92 0.90
CA ILE A 165 -0.89 -18.75 1.77
C ILE A 165 -0.82 -19.19 3.22
N PRO A 166 0.13 -18.68 4.04
CA PRO A 166 0.24 -19.01 5.44
C PRO A 166 -1.05 -18.67 6.21
N ASP A 167 -1.46 -19.53 7.14
CA ASP A 167 -2.68 -19.31 7.95
C ASP A 167 -2.60 -18.02 8.77
N SER A 168 -1.40 -17.66 9.20
CA SER A 168 -1.13 -16.45 9.97
C SER A 168 -1.43 -15.14 9.21
N ILE A 169 -1.60 -15.17 7.88
CA ILE A 169 -2.05 -14.01 7.10
C ILE A 169 -3.58 -13.82 7.23
N GLY A 170 -4.33 -14.89 7.56
CA GLY A 170 -5.77 -14.80 7.75
C GLY A 170 -6.58 -14.55 6.46
N LYS A 171 -5.98 -14.72 5.28
CA LYS A 171 -6.62 -14.50 3.97
C LYS A 171 -6.70 -15.78 3.17
N ASN A 172 -7.80 -15.97 2.44
CA ASN A 172 -7.97 -17.10 1.52
C ASN A 172 -7.48 -16.80 0.11
N THR A 173 -7.35 -15.53 -0.22
CA THR A 173 -6.85 -15.03 -1.51
C THR A 173 -5.95 -13.83 -1.30
N ILE A 174 -4.95 -13.66 -2.16
CA ILE A 174 -4.06 -12.50 -2.18
C ILE A 174 -3.89 -12.06 -3.61
N ASP A 175 -4.15 -10.77 -3.87
CA ASP A 175 -3.84 -10.14 -5.15
C ASP A 175 -2.42 -9.56 -5.08
N LEU A 176 -1.59 -9.93 -6.05
CA LEU A 176 -0.22 -9.47 -6.14
C LEU A 176 0.01 -8.70 -7.43
N ARG A 177 0.81 -7.64 -7.31
CA ARG A 177 1.32 -6.86 -8.43
C ARG A 177 2.84 -6.82 -8.35
N ILE A 178 3.52 -7.53 -9.26
CA ILE A 178 4.97 -7.73 -9.21
C ILE A 178 5.61 -7.23 -10.50
N PRO A 179 6.52 -6.24 -10.44
CA PRO A 179 7.32 -5.83 -11.57
C PRO A 179 8.44 -6.86 -11.85
N ILE A 180 8.55 -7.33 -13.10
CA ILE A 180 9.62 -8.23 -13.54
C ILE A 180 10.61 -7.42 -14.36
N ASN A 181 11.78 -7.20 -13.80
CA ASN A 181 12.78 -6.33 -14.40
C ASN A 181 13.67 -7.09 -15.39
N PHE A 182 13.72 -6.66 -16.66
CA PHE A 182 14.60 -7.15 -17.70
C PHE A 182 15.62 -6.06 -18.07
N ASN A 183 16.78 -6.10 -17.44
CA ASN A 183 17.90 -5.20 -17.70
C ASN A 183 19.07 -5.99 -18.27
N LEU A 184 19.80 -5.39 -19.20
CA LEU A 184 21.05 -5.91 -19.71
C LEU A 184 22.17 -5.52 -18.75
N GLN A 185 22.86 -6.52 -18.21
CA GLN A 185 24.10 -6.24 -17.46
C GLN A 185 25.13 -5.71 -18.45
N ARG A 186 25.62 -4.51 -18.21
CA ARG A 186 26.71 -3.88 -18.94
C ARG A 186 28.04 -4.28 -18.37
#